data_b22a0f8fb9f652799c047d6f34112130
#
_entry.id   b22a0f8fb9f652799c047d6f34112130
#
_cell.length_a   1.000
_cell.length_b   1.000
_cell.length_c   1.000
_cell.angle_alpha   90.00
_cell.angle_beta   90.00
_cell.angle_gamma   90.00
#
_symmetry.space_group_name_H-M   'P 1'
#
loop_
_entity.id
_entity.type
_entity.pdbx_description
1 polymer ?
#
loop_
_entity_poly.entity_id
_entity_poly.type
_entity_poly.pdbx_seq_one_letter_code
_entity_poly.pdbx_strand_id
1 'polypeptide(L)'
;MNTRMEEIMNAIEHNKLTADDSFRFHCTQCGKCCINREDILLTPLDLFRIANELKLSLKEFIDQYCELYIGPDSHFPIIRLKPRGSVKRCPLLKNRRCSVHKAKPAMCAMFPIGRVIAFPEDETSSEALVIEYFYMNPECGNNTRTQTLREWCDSFGIPLNDNFFIEWATFQKNFVTLIREAERFLDEAAMRQVWNLVFGILYLCYDLEKEFLPQFQKNAEKLCRDYR
;
A
#
# COMPACT_ATOMS: atom_id res chain seq x y z
N MET A 1 21.23 -9.10 1.81
CA MET A 1 19.99 -8.34 2.11
C MET A 1 19.93 -7.20 1.10
N ASN A 2 18.75 -6.81 0.61
CA ASN A 2 18.67 -5.73 -0.40
C ASN A 2 18.98 -4.40 0.31
N THR A 3 19.91 -3.59 -0.20
CA THR A 3 20.36 -2.29 0.36
C THR A 3 19.19 -1.40 0.81
N ARG A 4 18.09 -1.43 0.07
CA ARG A 4 16.89 -0.67 0.39
C ARG A 4 16.14 -1.18 1.64
N MET A 5 16.14 -2.48 1.89
CA MET A 5 15.53 -3.04 3.11
C MET A 5 16.34 -2.61 4.34
N GLU A 6 17.67 -2.58 4.23
CA GLU A 6 18.55 -2.10 5.30
C GLU A 6 18.30 -0.61 5.59
N GLU A 7 18.14 0.22 4.55
CA GLU A 7 17.79 1.64 4.71
C GLU A 7 16.44 1.84 5.42
N ILE A 8 15.43 1.03 5.08
CA ILE A 8 14.11 1.09 5.72
C ILE A 8 14.22 0.66 7.18
N MET A 9 14.89 -0.45 7.50
CA MET A 9 15.06 -0.92 8.87
C MET A 9 15.82 0.10 9.73
N ASN A 10 16.88 0.67 9.20
CA ASN A 10 17.62 1.75 9.88
C ASN A 10 16.74 3.00 10.12
N ALA A 11 15.90 3.38 9.15
CA ALA A 11 14.99 4.51 9.31
C ALA A 11 13.91 4.25 10.37
N ILE A 12 13.35 3.03 10.42
CA ILE A 12 12.40 2.61 11.46
C ILE A 12 13.04 2.71 12.84
N GLU A 13 14.29 2.33 12.97
CA GLU A 13 15.00 2.30 14.26
C GLU A 13 15.42 3.68 14.74
N HIS A 14 15.90 4.55 13.83
CA HIS A 14 16.61 5.77 14.19
C HIS A 14 15.89 7.08 13.82
N ASN A 15 14.90 7.04 12.92
CA ASN A 15 14.28 8.24 12.37
C ASN A 15 12.77 8.28 12.62
N LYS A 16 12.31 7.80 13.78
CA LYS A 16 10.89 7.85 14.15
C LYS A 16 10.41 9.29 14.23
N LEU A 17 9.14 9.49 13.87
CA LEU A 17 8.44 10.77 13.95
C LEU A 17 7.13 10.62 14.70
N THR A 18 6.86 11.56 15.59
CA THR A 18 5.54 11.82 16.17
C THR A 18 4.75 12.80 15.30
N ALA A 19 3.47 12.95 15.56
CA ALA A 19 2.58 13.80 14.77
C ALA A 19 3.07 15.25 14.60
N ASP A 20 3.69 15.78 15.64
CA ASP A 20 4.10 17.19 15.75
C ASP A 20 5.59 17.41 15.49
N ASP A 21 6.35 16.32 15.23
CA ASP A 21 7.73 16.43 14.81
C ASP A 21 7.83 17.02 13.40
N SER A 22 8.77 17.96 13.24
CA SER A 22 8.98 18.65 11.98
C SER A 22 10.12 18.06 11.19
N PHE A 23 9.98 18.07 9.87
CA PHE A 23 11.02 17.71 8.91
C PHE A 23 11.10 18.71 7.77
N ARG A 24 12.22 18.69 7.04
CA ARG A 24 12.44 19.61 5.92
C ARG A 24 12.37 18.84 4.60
N PHE A 25 11.32 19.09 3.85
CA PHE A 25 11.15 18.50 2.52
C PHE A 25 10.12 19.29 1.70
N HIS A 26 10.42 19.50 0.42
CA HIS A 26 9.48 20.04 -0.55
C HIS A 26 9.50 19.19 -1.82
N CYS A 27 8.37 18.60 -2.17
CA CYS A 27 8.21 17.81 -3.39
C CYS A 27 8.17 18.71 -4.63
N THR A 28 9.23 18.72 -5.40
CA THR A 28 9.33 19.48 -6.66
C THR A 28 8.69 18.79 -7.86
N GLN A 29 8.02 17.65 -7.65
CA GLN A 29 7.45 16.80 -8.69
C GLN A 29 8.46 16.42 -9.79
N CYS A 30 9.72 16.27 -9.44
CA CYS A 30 10.82 16.00 -10.38
C CYS A 30 10.75 14.62 -11.06
N GLY A 31 9.88 13.71 -10.59
CA GLY A 31 9.72 12.35 -11.12
C GLY A 31 10.82 11.36 -10.74
N LYS A 32 11.84 11.75 -9.97
CA LYS A 32 12.92 10.82 -9.55
C LYS A 32 12.38 9.62 -8.76
N CYS A 33 11.44 9.85 -7.84
CA CYS A 33 10.78 8.79 -7.07
C CYS A 33 9.89 7.87 -7.92
N CYS A 34 9.70 8.12 -9.21
CA CYS A 34 8.95 7.31 -10.16
C CYS A 34 9.84 6.49 -11.11
N ILE A 35 11.16 6.47 -10.88
CA ILE A 35 12.14 5.73 -11.68
C ILE A 35 12.82 4.68 -10.78
N ASN A 36 13.22 3.55 -11.35
CA ASN A 36 13.73 2.38 -10.64
C ASN A 36 12.76 1.88 -9.56
N ARG A 37 11.46 1.82 -9.89
CA ARG A 37 10.40 1.44 -8.97
C ARG A 37 9.71 0.17 -9.44
N GLU A 38 10.02 -0.93 -8.76
CA GLU A 38 9.36 -2.22 -8.93
C GLU A 38 8.51 -2.61 -7.71
N ASP A 39 8.43 -1.73 -6.73
CA ASP A 39 7.95 -1.94 -5.38
C ASP A 39 6.73 -1.09 -5.02
N ILE A 40 6.05 -0.47 -6.00
CA ILE A 40 4.83 0.31 -5.72
C ILE A 40 3.65 -0.65 -5.65
N LEU A 41 3.49 -1.24 -4.46
CA LEU A 41 2.37 -2.10 -4.12
C LEU A 41 1.12 -1.25 -3.92
N LEU A 42 -0.03 -1.77 -4.38
CA LEU A 42 -1.31 -1.08 -4.28
C LEU A 42 -2.24 -1.82 -3.31
N THR A 43 -2.78 -1.07 -2.38
CA THR A 43 -3.89 -1.53 -1.56
C THR A 43 -5.21 -1.47 -2.34
N PRO A 44 -6.28 -2.14 -1.89
CA PRO A 44 -7.62 -1.97 -2.48
C PRO A 44 -8.08 -0.50 -2.52
N LEU A 45 -7.74 0.29 -1.49
CA LEU A 45 -8.05 1.72 -1.45
C LEU A 45 -7.29 2.52 -2.50
N ASP A 46 -6.01 2.20 -2.73
CA ASP A 46 -5.21 2.85 -3.77
C ASP A 46 -5.82 2.59 -5.16
N LEU A 47 -6.20 1.34 -5.45
CA LEU A 47 -6.88 0.98 -6.70
C LEU A 47 -8.18 1.76 -6.87
N PHE A 48 -9.02 1.78 -5.84
CA PHE A 48 -10.30 2.48 -5.83
C PHE A 48 -10.12 3.99 -6.13
N ARG A 49 -9.19 4.65 -5.44
CA ARG A 49 -8.93 6.09 -5.61
C ARG A 49 -8.37 6.42 -6.99
N ILE A 50 -7.43 5.62 -7.48
CA ILE A 50 -6.80 5.86 -8.78
C ILE A 50 -7.77 5.58 -9.93
N ALA A 51 -8.55 4.50 -9.85
CA ALA A 51 -9.55 4.17 -10.85
C ALA A 51 -10.59 5.30 -10.97
N ASN A 52 -11.09 5.82 -9.85
CA ASN A 52 -11.98 6.98 -9.80
C ASN A 52 -11.36 8.22 -10.45
N GLU A 53 -10.12 8.57 -10.11
CA GLU A 53 -9.41 9.73 -10.66
C GLU A 53 -9.25 9.62 -12.19
N LEU A 54 -8.97 8.41 -12.68
CA LEU A 54 -8.78 8.14 -14.11
C LEU A 54 -10.08 7.87 -14.86
N LYS A 55 -11.22 7.77 -14.15
CA LYS A 55 -12.54 7.39 -14.71
C LYS A 55 -12.48 6.06 -15.46
N LEU A 56 -11.80 5.09 -14.87
CA LEU A 56 -11.69 3.71 -15.35
C LEU A 56 -12.39 2.78 -14.36
N SER A 57 -12.88 1.64 -14.84
CA SER A 57 -13.22 0.54 -13.94
C SER A 57 -11.95 -0.02 -13.29
N LEU A 58 -12.10 -0.67 -12.14
CA LEU A 58 -10.96 -1.33 -11.47
C LEU A 58 -10.25 -2.31 -12.39
N LYS A 59 -11.03 -3.09 -13.16
CA LYS A 59 -10.47 -4.05 -14.12
C LYS A 59 -9.64 -3.37 -15.21
N GLU A 60 -10.16 -2.32 -15.83
CA GLU A 60 -9.43 -1.57 -16.86
C GLU A 60 -8.15 -0.96 -16.32
N PHE A 61 -8.20 -0.41 -15.09
CA PHE A 61 -7.00 0.14 -14.45
C PHE A 61 -5.95 -0.95 -14.22
N ILE A 62 -6.35 -2.10 -13.68
CA ILE A 62 -5.42 -3.21 -13.42
C ILE A 62 -4.82 -3.72 -14.72
N ASP A 63 -5.64 -3.99 -15.74
CA ASP A 63 -5.17 -4.49 -17.03
C ASP A 63 -4.16 -3.55 -17.71
N GLN A 64 -4.35 -2.23 -17.59
CA GLN A 64 -3.52 -1.24 -18.27
C GLN A 64 -2.24 -0.88 -17.52
N TYR A 65 -2.28 -0.85 -16.18
CA TYR A 65 -1.23 -0.23 -15.37
C TYR A 65 -0.59 -1.14 -14.33
N CYS A 66 -1.18 -2.30 -14.06
CA CYS A 66 -0.74 -3.15 -12.98
C CYS A 66 -0.27 -4.52 -13.46
N GLU A 67 0.40 -5.21 -12.59
CA GLU A 67 0.66 -6.65 -12.65
C GLU A 67 0.31 -7.29 -11.31
N LEU A 68 -0.13 -8.54 -11.40
CA LEU A 68 -0.53 -9.38 -10.28
C LEU A 68 0.45 -10.52 -10.13
N TYR A 69 0.81 -10.83 -8.89
CA TYR A 69 1.58 -12.02 -8.54
C TYR A 69 1.25 -12.50 -7.13
N ILE A 70 1.61 -13.74 -6.82
CA ILE A 70 1.54 -14.25 -5.45
C ILE A 70 2.87 -13.91 -4.79
N GLY A 71 2.81 -13.23 -3.64
CA GLY A 71 4.00 -12.87 -2.88
C GLY A 71 4.73 -14.13 -2.39
N PRO A 72 6.04 -14.29 -2.64
CA PRO A 72 6.76 -15.52 -2.33
C PRO A 72 6.79 -15.82 -0.83
N ASP A 73 6.83 -14.79 0.01
CA ASP A 73 6.89 -14.94 1.46
C ASP A 73 5.50 -14.86 2.11
N SER A 74 4.62 -14.01 1.58
CA SER A 74 3.29 -13.79 2.13
C SER A 74 2.26 -14.79 1.64
N HIS A 75 2.50 -15.47 0.51
CA HIS A 75 1.53 -16.34 -0.18
C HIS A 75 0.20 -15.64 -0.51
N PHE A 76 0.23 -14.32 -0.61
CA PHE A 76 -0.94 -13.47 -0.78
C PHE A 76 -0.95 -12.85 -2.19
N PRO A 77 -2.12 -12.67 -2.83
CA PRO A 77 -2.21 -11.98 -4.12
C PRO A 77 -1.85 -10.50 -3.95
N ILE A 78 -0.79 -10.10 -4.63
CA ILE A 78 -0.25 -8.74 -4.58
C ILE A 78 -0.45 -8.06 -5.93
N ILE A 79 -0.89 -6.80 -5.89
CA ILE A 79 -0.95 -5.93 -7.05
C ILE A 79 0.13 -4.86 -6.92
N ARG A 80 0.87 -4.64 -7.99
CA ARG A 80 1.81 -3.52 -8.09
C ARG A 80 1.65 -2.76 -9.40
N LEU A 81 2.08 -1.51 -9.43
CA LEU A 81 2.20 -0.78 -10.69
C LEU A 81 3.26 -1.45 -11.58
N LYS A 82 2.90 -1.74 -12.83
CA LYS A 82 3.76 -2.43 -13.80
C LYS A 82 4.87 -1.50 -14.29
N PRO A 83 6.15 -1.73 -13.93
CA PRO A 83 7.25 -0.89 -14.36
C PRO A 83 7.42 -0.89 -15.88
N ARG A 84 7.77 0.25 -16.47
CA ARG A 84 7.95 0.39 -17.92
C ARG A 84 9.39 0.70 -18.31
N GLY A 85 9.86 0.00 -19.35
CA GLY A 85 11.17 0.22 -19.95
C GLY A 85 12.35 -0.22 -19.08
N SER A 86 13.57 -0.04 -19.57
CA SER A 86 14.81 -0.44 -18.91
C SER A 86 15.05 0.31 -17.58
N VAL A 87 14.56 1.54 -17.47
CA VAL A 87 14.66 2.37 -16.26
C VAL A 87 13.55 2.11 -15.24
N LYS A 88 12.75 1.06 -15.42
CA LYS A 88 11.67 0.67 -14.49
C LYS A 88 10.79 1.85 -14.09
N ARG A 89 10.32 2.61 -15.07
CA ARG A 89 9.52 3.82 -14.86
C ARG A 89 8.10 3.46 -14.44
N CYS A 90 7.57 4.20 -13.45
CA CYS A 90 6.15 4.14 -13.08
C CYS A 90 5.24 4.39 -14.30
N PRO A 91 4.23 3.55 -14.57
CA PRO A 91 3.34 3.70 -15.73
C PRO A 91 2.47 4.97 -15.68
N LEU A 92 2.29 5.54 -14.50
CA LEU A 92 1.52 6.77 -14.26
C LEU A 92 2.37 8.05 -14.38
N LEU A 93 3.67 7.92 -14.69
CA LEU A 93 4.53 9.07 -14.94
C LEU A 93 4.36 9.55 -16.39
N LYS A 94 3.72 10.72 -16.58
CA LYS A 94 3.53 11.38 -17.88
C LYS A 94 4.22 12.75 -17.85
N ASN A 95 5.00 13.06 -18.88
CA ASN A 95 5.70 14.35 -19.00
C ASN A 95 6.46 14.75 -17.72
N ARG A 96 7.16 13.79 -17.11
CA ARG A 96 7.92 13.91 -15.85
C ARG A 96 7.06 14.27 -14.62
N ARG A 97 5.74 14.15 -14.70
CA ARG A 97 4.82 14.40 -13.58
C ARG A 97 3.91 13.20 -13.33
N CYS A 98 3.53 13.00 -12.09
CA CYS A 98 2.53 12.00 -11.74
C CYS A 98 1.17 12.39 -12.31
N SER A 99 0.59 11.56 -13.18
CA SER A 99 -0.72 11.82 -13.80
C SER A 99 -1.89 11.69 -12.82
N VAL A 100 -1.68 11.05 -11.69
CA VAL A 100 -2.66 10.86 -10.61
C VAL A 100 -2.20 11.54 -9.32
N HIS A 101 -1.63 12.74 -9.40
CA HIS A 101 -0.99 13.40 -8.26
C HIS A 101 -1.92 13.56 -7.06
N LYS A 102 -3.21 13.78 -7.26
CA LYS A 102 -4.22 13.93 -6.20
C LYS A 102 -4.68 12.59 -5.60
N ALA A 103 -4.57 11.51 -6.37
CA ALA A 103 -4.96 10.16 -5.99
C ALA A 103 -3.77 9.18 -5.99
N LYS A 104 -2.55 9.68 -5.71
CA LYS A 104 -1.36 8.81 -5.60
C LYS A 104 -1.59 7.65 -4.65
N PRO A 105 -0.97 6.48 -4.90
CA PRO A 105 -0.87 5.45 -3.87
C PRO A 105 -0.39 6.03 -2.55
N ALA A 106 -0.93 5.54 -1.42
CA ALA A 106 -0.60 6.09 -0.10
C ALA A 106 0.91 6.11 0.15
N MET A 107 1.63 5.05 -0.21
CA MET A 107 3.09 5.01 -0.12
C MET A 107 3.80 6.10 -0.94
N CYS A 108 3.26 6.49 -2.09
CA CYS A 108 3.80 7.58 -2.91
C CYS A 108 3.41 8.96 -2.39
N ALA A 109 2.22 9.09 -1.81
CA ALA A 109 1.74 10.33 -1.21
C ALA A 109 2.54 10.69 0.03
N MET A 110 2.76 9.71 0.89
CA MET A 110 3.50 9.90 2.14
C MET A 110 5.00 10.11 1.94
N PHE A 111 5.60 9.60 0.85
CA PHE A 111 7.04 9.75 0.66
C PHE A 111 7.52 11.21 0.83
N PRO A 112 8.54 11.52 1.63
CA PRO A 112 9.56 10.63 2.17
C PRO A 112 9.25 10.00 3.55
N ILE A 113 8.02 10.08 4.01
CA ILE A 113 7.61 9.43 5.26
C ILE A 113 7.23 7.97 4.96
N GLY A 114 7.80 7.05 5.73
CA GLY A 114 7.35 5.67 5.82
C GLY A 114 6.42 5.46 7.01
N ARG A 115 5.64 4.39 6.98
CA ARG A 115 4.80 3.96 8.09
C ARG A 115 4.75 2.44 8.20
N VAL A 116 4.69 1.95 9.41
CA VAL A 116 4.51 0.52 9.73
C VAL A 116 3.50 0.38 10.86
N ILE A 117 2.92 -0.81 11.00
CA ILE A 117 2.12 -1.15 12.18
C ILE A 117 2.99 -1.96 13.12
N ALA A 118 3.11 -1.46 14.35
CA ALA A 118 3.70 -2.23 15.44
C ALA A 118 2.64 -3.20 15.97
N PHE A 119 2.83 -4.48 15.68
CA PHE A 119 2.03 -5.54 16.29
C PHE A 119 2.65 -5.89 17.65
N PRO A 120 1.83 -6.13 18.70
CA PRO A 120 2.32 -6.62 19.96
C PRO A 120 3.08 -7.95 19.79
N GLU A 121 4.12 -8.16 20.58
CA GLU A 121 4.85 -9.45 20.62
C GLU A 121 3.95 -10.57 21.16
N ASP A 122 3.12 -10.24 22.14
CA ASP A 122 2.12 -11.15 22.67
C ASP A 122 0.82 -11.02 21.83
N GLU A 123 0.51 -12.08 21.08
CA GLU A 123 -0.70 -12.15 20.24
C GLU A 123 -2.00 -12.13 21.05
N THR A 124 -1.94 -12.38 22.36
CA THR A 124 -3.08 -12.28 23.28
C THR A 124 -3.27 -10.90 23.86
N SER A 125 -2.34 -9.98 23.61
CA SER A 125 -2.42 -8.59 24.06
C SER A 125 -3.64 -7.88 23.46
N SER A 126 -4.40 -7.22 24.31
CA SER A 126 -5.51 -6.35 23.91
C SER A 126 -5.06 -4.91 23.59
N GLU A 127 -3.76 -4.67 23.48
CA GLU A 127 -3.24 -3.36 23.16
C GLU A 127 -3.65 -2.93 21.75
N ALA A 128 -4.03 -1.67 21.64
CA ALA A 128 -4.40 -1.09 20.34
C ALA A 128 -3.17 -1.05 19.42
N LEU A 129 -3.37 -1.45 18.16
CA LEU A 129 -2.34 -1.36 17.14
C LEU A 129 -1.94 0.10 16.90
N VAL A 130 -0.66 0.36 16.88
CA VAL A 130 -0.10 1.70 16.71
C VAL A 130 0.57 1.81 15.34
N ILE A 131 0.29 2.91 14.65
CA ILE A 131 1.00 3.27 13.41
C ILE A 131 2.25 4.05 13.82
N GLU A 132 3.40 3.49 13.52
CA GLU A 132 4.69 4.17 13.67
C GLU A 132 5.09 4.82 12.36
N TYR A 133 5.60 6.05 12.45
CA TYR A 133 6.07 6.85 11.31
C TYR A 133 7.56 7.08 11.41
N PHE A 134 8.24 7.12 10.24
CA PHE A 134 9.67 7.37 10.18
C PHE A 134 10.04 8.15 8.93
N TYR A 135 11.10 8.97 9.03
CA TYR A 135 11.60 9.75 7.93
C TYR A 135 12.68 8.98 7.15
N MET A 136 12.46 8.86 5.84
CA MET A 136 13.44 8.33 4.91
C MET A 136 14.18 9.50 4.26
N ASN A 137 15.50 9.46 4.21
CA ASN A 137 16.30 10.51 3.60
C ASN A 137 16.15 10.46 2.06
N PRO A 138 15.37 11.36 1.42
CA PRO A 138 15.09 11.27 0.01
C PRO A 138 16.20 11.87 -0.85
N GLU A 139 16.55 11.23 -1.95
CA GLU A 139 17.45 11.78 -2.97
C GLU A 139 16.74 12.74 -3.95
N CYS A 140 15.50 13.12 -3.68
CA CYS A 140 14.68 13.97 -4.55
C CYS A 140 14.01 15.11 -3.77
N GLY A 141 13.40 16.05 -4.48
CA GLY A 141 12.85 17.26 -3.86
C GLY A 141 13.94 18.23 -3.43
N ASN A 142 13.62 19.06 -2.45
CA ASN A 142 14.57 19.95 -1.78
C ASN A 142 14.14 20.22 -0.32
N ASN A 143 14.97 20.92 0.45
CA ASN A 143 14.75 21.17 1.88
C ASN A 143 14.24 22.60 2.15
N THR A 144 13.48 23.20 1.23
CA THR A 144 13.04 24.61 1.34
C THR A 144 11.79 24.78 2.20
N ARG A 145 11.06 23.71 2.52
CA ARG A 145 9.85 23.74 3.35
C ARG A 145 10.06 22.92 4.61
N THR A 146 9.79 23.55 5.76
CA THR A 146 9.64 22.86 7.05
C THR A 146 8.15 22.63 7.29
N GLN A 147 7.79 21.45 7.74
CA GLN A 147 6.41 21.04 8.01
C GLN A 147 6.39 19.91 9.01
N THR A 148 5.28 19.74 9.73
CA THR A 148 5.09 18.62 10.65
C THR A 148 4.61 17.38 9.89
N LEU A 149 4.72 16.21 10.53
CA LEU A 149 4.13 14.97 10.01
C LEU A 149 2.63 15.14 9.80
N ARG A 150 1.92 15.79 10.73
CA ARG A 150 0.47 16.08 10.63
C ARG A 150 0.16 16.88 9.37
N GLU A 151 0.81 18.03 9.19
CA GLU A 151 0.62 18.89 8.02
C GLU A 151 0.90 18.16 6.69
N TRP A 152 1.90 17.27 6.69
CA TRP A 152 2.20 16.46 5.51
C TRP A 152 1.08 15.46 5.19
N CYS A 153 0.64 14.71 6.17
CA CYS A 153 -0.45 13.73 6.02
C CYS A 153 -1.76 14.42 5.59
N ASP A 154 -2.12 15.54 6.23
CA ASP A 154 -3.31 16.31 5.93
C ASP A 154 -3.31 16.83 4.48
N SER A 155 -2.13 17.21 3.96
CA SER A 155 -1.99 17.69 2.57
C SER A 155 -2.38 16.65 1.51
N PHE A 156 -2.45 15.37 1.86
CA PHE A 156 -2.88 14.27 1.01
C PHE A 156 -4.17 13.59 1.50
N GLY A 157 -4.81 14.13 2.54
CA GLY A 157 -6.02 13.56 3.14
C GLY A 157 -5.78 12.16 3.73
N ILE A 158 -4.60 11.91 4.28
CA ILE A 158 -4.24 10.65 4.95
C ILE A 158 -4.31 10.88 6.46
N PRO A 159 -5.26 10.24 7.17
CA PRO A 159 -5.35 10.39 8.62
C PRO A 159 -4.12 9.81 9.31
N LEU A 160 -3.63 10.45 10.37
CA LEU A 160 -2.58 9.88 11.21
C LEU A 160 -3.01 8.56 11.87
N ASN A 161 -4.26 8.50 12.32
CA ASN A 161 -4.89 7.25 12.79
C ASN A 161 -5.71 6.65 11.64
N ASP A 162 -5.03 6.08 10.65
CA ASP A 162 -5.65 5.52 9.44
C ASP A 162 -6.29 4.17 9.75
N ASN A 163 -7.58 4.16 10.02
CA ASN A 163 -8.34 2.94 10.32
C ASN A 163 -8.24 1.92 9.18
N PHE A 164 -8.31 2.35 7.92
CA PHE A 164 -8.15 1.43 6.80
C PHE A 164 -6.77 0.77 6.80
N PHE A 165 -5.70 1.51 7.10
CA PHE A 165 -4.35 0.95 7.13
C PHE A 165 -4.21 -0.12 8.22
N ILE A 166 -4.81 0.10 9.40
CA ILE A 166 -4.85 -0.88 10.49
C ILE A 166 -5.67 -2.10 10.09
N GLU A 167 -6.88 -1.89 9.58
CA GLU A 167 -7.78 -2.98 9.15
C GLU A 167 -7.14 -3.81 8.02
N TRP A 168 -6.49 -3.15 7.05
CA TRP A 168 -5.78 -3.81 5.96
C TRP A 168 -4.64 -4.71 6.45
N ALA A 169 -3.78 -4.19 7.33
CA ALA A 169 -2.66 -4.96 7.88
C ALA A 169 -3.14 -6.13 8.75
N THR A 170 -4.17 -5.89 9.56
CA THR A 170 -4.81 -6.94 10.39
C THR A 170 -5.41 -8.03 9.51
N PHE A 171 -6.15 -7.63 8.47
CA PHE A 171 -6.71 -8.58 7.50
C PHE A 171 -5.59 -9.40 6.84
N GLN A 172 -4.53 -8.77 6.35
CA GLN A 172 -3.41 -9.48 5.73
C GLN A 172 -2.77 -10.49 6.69
N LYS A 173 -2.46 -10.08 7.93
CA LYS A 173 -1.86 -10.98 8.95
C LYS A 173 -2.72 -12.23 9.16
N ASN A 174 -4.01 -12.04 9.39
CA ASN A 174 -4.94 -13.12 9.68
C ASN A 174 -5.19 -14.01 8.45
N PHE A 175 -5.35 -13.40 7.28
CA PHE A 175 -5.67 -14.14 6.07
C PHE A 175 -4.49 -14.95 5.52
N VAL A 176 -3.26 -14.48 5.67
CA VAL A 176 -2.05 -15.25 5.32
C VAL A 176 -1.99 -16.56 6.09
N THR A 177 -2.40 -16.58 7.34
CA THR A 177 -2.46 -17.81 8.14
C THR A 177 -3.45 -18.82 7.53
N LEU A 178 -4.65 -18.36 7.12
CA LEU A 178 -5.65 -19.20 6.47
C LEU A 178 -5.17 -19.73 5.10
N ILE A 179 -4.52 -18.89 4.31
CA ILE A 179 -3.96 -19.33 3.01
C ILE A 179 -2.89 -20.40 3.19
N ARG A 180 -1.97 -20.22 4.12
CA ARG A 180 -0.92 -21.21 4.41
C ARG A 180 -1.48 -22.54 4.93
N GLU A 181 -2.60 -22.49 5.63
CA GLU A 181 -3.30 -23.69 6.04
C GLU A 181 -3.96 -24.37 4.83
N ALA A 182 -4.66 -23.63 3.97
CA ALA A 182 -5.26 -24.15 2.76
C ALA A 182 -4.25 -24.83 1.83
N GLU A 183 -3.04 -24.26 1.68
CA GLU A 183 -1.95 -24.83 0.86
C GLU A 183 -1.48 -26.21 1.32
N ARG A 184 -1.75 -26.60 2.57
CA ARG A 184 -1.39 -27.95 3.07
C ARG A 184 -2.35 -29.03 2.59
N PHE A 185 -3.55 -28.65 2.20
CA PHE A 185 -4.65 -29.57 1.85
C PHE A 185 -5.09 -29.49 0.39
N LEU A 186 -4.82 -28.39 -0.27
CA LEU A 186 -5.26 -28.13 -1.63
C LEU A 186 -4.11 -28.32 -2.62
N ASP A 187 -4.43 -28.87 -3.78
CA ASP A 187 -3.49 -28.94 -4.89
C ASP A 187 -3.33 -27.57 -5.59
N GLU A 188 -2.37 -27.47 -6.50
CA GLU A 188 -2.08 -26.23 -7.22
C GLU A 188 -3.28 -25.69 -8.02
N ALA A 189 -4.11 -26.57 -8.59
CA ALA A 189 -5.27 -26.17 -9.37
C ALA A 189 -6.36 -25.55 -8.48
N ALA A 190 -6.63 -26.17 -7.33
CA ALA A 190 -7.55 -25.67 -6.32
C ALA A 190 -7.05 -24.35 -5.70
N MET A 191 -5.76 -24.26 -5.35
CA MET A 191 -5.17 -23.04 -4.85
C MET A 191 -5.25 -21.88 -5.85
N ARG A 192 -5.10 -22.15 -7.13
CA ARG A 192 -5.28 -21.14 -8.18
C ARG A 192 -6.70 -20.58 -8.22
N GLN A 193 -7.71 -21.42 -7.95
CA GLN A 193 -9.10 -20.96 -7.83
C GLN A 193 -9.30 -20.10 -6.59
N VAL A 194 -8.70 -20.50 -5.46
CA VAL A 194 -8.71 -19.70 -4.22
C VAL A 194 -8.12 -18.32 -4.47
N TRP A 195 -6.92 -18.23 -5.05
CA TRP A 195 -6.28 -16.94 -5.33
C TRP A 195 -7.09 -16.06 -6.29
N ASN A 196 -7.71 -16.65 -7.32
CA ASN A 196 -8.58 -15.91 -8.24
C ASN A 196 -9.81 -15.35 -7.53
N LEU A 197 -10.41 -16.13 -6.63
CA LEU A 197 -11.56 -15.69 -5.84
C LEU A 197 -11.17 -14.57 -4.87
N VAL A 198 -10.05 -14.76 -4.13
CA VAL A 198 -9.50 -13.74 -3.21
C VAL A 198 -9.20 -12.45 -3.96
N PHE A 199 -8.52 -12.56 -5.09
CA PHE A 199 -8.23 -11.40 -5.95
C PHE A 199 -9.51 -10.68 -6.40
N GLY A 200 -10.50 -11.43 -6.89
CA GLY A 200 -11.77 -10.87 -7.34
C GLY A 200 -12.51 -10.11 -6.23
N ILE A 201 -12.66 -10.73 -5.06
CA ILE A 201 -13.36 -10.12 -3.92
C ILE A 201 -12.59 -8.92 -3.38
N LEU A 202 -11.28 -9.07 -3.20
CA LEU A 202 -10.46 -8.08 -2.50
C LEU A 202 -10.13 -6.85 -3.34
N TYR A 203 -10.03 -7.00 -4.67
CA TYR A 203 -9.55 -5.92 -5.52
C TYR A 203 -10.53 -5.46 -6.61
N LEU A 204 -11.55 -6.27 -6.95
CA LEU A 204 -12.47 -5.94 -8.03
C LEU A 204 -13.92 -5.70 -7.58
N CYS A 205 -14.32 -6.22 -6.42
CA CYS A 205 -15.72 -6.12 -5.95
C CYS A 205 -15.99 -4.81 -5.20
N TYR A 206 -15.86 -3.68 -5.89
CA TYR A 206 -16.19 -2.35 -5.36
C TYR A 206 -17.05 -1.57 -6.36
N ASP A 207 -18.05 -0.90 -5.83
CA ASP A 207 -18.83 0.12 -6.52
C ASP A 207 -18.13 1.47 -6.32
N LEU A 208 -17.60 2.05 -7.39
CA LEU A 208 -16.81 3.28 -7.35
C LEU A 208 -17.65 4.53 -6.97
N GLU A 209 -18.98 4.43 -7.03
CA GLU A 209 -19.89 5.52 -6.65
C GLU A 209 -20.25 5.52 -5.14
N LYS A 210 -19.80 4.49 -4.39
CA LYS A 210 -20.09 4.34 -2.97
C LYS A 210 -18.85 4.51 -2.11
N GLU A 211 -19.05 4.73 -0.81
CA GLU A 211 -17.95 4.78 0.15
C GLU A 211 -17.15 3.47 0.15
N PHE A 212 -15.83 3.60 0.18
CA PHE A 212 -14.92 2.46 0.07
C PHE A 212 -14.93 1.57 1.32
N LEU A 213 -14.80 2.18 2.52
CA LEU A 213 -14.49 1.43 3.73
C LEU A 213 -15.54 0.38 4.11
N PRO A 214 -16.87 0.68 4.05
CA PRO A 214 -17.89 -0.33 4.32
C PRO A 214 -17.86 -1.51 3.33
N GLN A 215 -17.49 -1.24 2.07
CA GLN A 215 -17.36 -2.29 1.06
C GLN A 215 -16.15 -3.18 1.32
N PHE A 216 -15.01 -2.58 1.71
CA PHE A 216 -13.82 -3.31 2.09
C PHE A 216 -14.10 -4.23 3.28
N GLN A 217 -14.71 -3.71 4.34
CA GLN A 217 -15.06 -4.48 5.54
C GLN A 217 -15.93 -5.69 5.20
N LYS A 218 -16.98 -5.49 4.39
CA LYS A 218 -17.83 -6.58 3.92
C LYS A 218 -17.07 -7.64 3.12
N ASN A 219 -16.15 -7.22 2.24
CA ASN A 219 -15.34 -8.10 1.42
C ASN A 219 -14.35 -8.90 2.28
N ALA A 220 -13.69 -8.25 3.23
CA ALA A 220 -12.77 -8.87 4.17
C ALA A 220 -13.48 -9.90 5.08
N GLU A 221 -14.65 -9.55 5.64
CA GLU A 221 -15.47 -10.47 6.43
C GLU A 221 -15.88 -11.71 5.63
N LYS A 222 -16.30 -11.51 4.37
CA LYS A 222 -16.67 -12.62 3.49
C LYS A 222 -15.50 -13.57 3.31
N LEU A 223 -14.32 -13.08 2.99
CA LEU A 223 -13.12 -13.90 2.82
C LEU A 223 -12.74 -14.64 4.10
N CYS A 224 -12.77 -13.97 5.26
CA CYS A 224 -12.46 -14.61 6.53
C CYS A 224 -13.47 -15.69 6.94
N ARG A 225 -14.74 -15.58 6.53
CA ARG A 225 -15.80 -16.56 6.83
C ARG A 225 -15.73 -17.78 5.90
N ASP A 226 -15.51 -17.55 4.62
CA ASP A 226 -15.55 -18.59 3.59
C ASP A 226 -14.33 -19.53 3.66
N TYR A 227 -13.30 -19.16 4.42
CA TYR A 227 -12.06 -19.94 4.61
C TYR A 227 -11.80 -20.37 6.07
N ARG A 228 -12.79 -20.28 6.97
CA ARG A 228 -12.79 -20.91 8.29
C ARG A 228 -13.47 -22.28 8.20
#